data_4456eeb4c39af0e385d8f6ba99dea1b9
#
_entry.id   4456eeb4c39af0e385d8f6ba99dea1b9
#
_cell.length_a   1.000
_cell.length_b   1.000
_cell.length_c   1.000
_cell.angle_alpha   90.00
_cell.angle_beta   90.00
_cell.angle_gamma   90.00
#
_symmetry.space_group_name_H-M   'P 1'
#
loop_
_entity.id
_entity.type
_entity.pdbx_description
1 polymer ?
#
loop_
_entity_poly.entity_id
_entity_poly.type
_entity_poly.pdbx_seq_one_letter_code
_entity_poly.pdbx_strand_id
1 'polypeptide(L)'
;MKILLIEDSKFQRIANGRALLKAGYSVIHAGDGDEGLRIARESMPDLILLDMMLPKLSGLDVLRALKADVLVKHIPVVVLSGLGQANEAKLLKQGAAAFLVKSETSLENDSSLIIRSVQGALAGTEARI
;
A
#
# COMPACT_ATOMS: atom_id res chain seq x y z
N MET A 1 -7.39 -9.58 9.11
CA MET A 1 -7.35 -8.22 8.58
C MET A 1 -7.22 -8.22 7.07
N LYS A 2 -7.87 -7.31 6.43
CA LYS A 2 -7.99 -7.23 4.98
C LYS A 2 -7.06 -6.15 4.43
N ILE A 3 -6.24 -6.50 3.44
CA ILE A 3 -5.30 -5.58 2.81
C ILE A 3 -5.66 -5.41 1.34
N LEU A 4 -5.75 -4.18 0.90
CA LEU A 4 -5.90 -3.85 -0.52
C LEU A 4 -4.51 -3.61 -1.09
N LEU A 5 -4.12 -4.40 -2.09
CA LEU A 5 -2.85 -4.27 -2.79
C LEU A 5 -3.09 -3.63 -4.15
N ILE A 6 -2.60 -2.42 -4.34
CA ILE A 6 -2.71 -1.69 -5.61
C ILE A 6 -1.36 -1.78 -6.32
N GLU A 7 -1.30 -2.63 -7.34
CA GLU A 7 -0.07 -2.97 -8.06
C GLU A 7 -0.41 -3.37 -9.50
N ASP A 8 0.16 -2.72 -10.49
CA ASP A 8 -0.13 -3.02 -11.88
C ASP A 8 0.64 -4.23 -12.42
N SER A 9 1.80 -4.54 -11.89
CA SER A 9 2.56 -5.72 -12.30
C SER A 9 1.91 -6.98 -11.76
N LYS A 10 1.43 -7.83 -12.66
CA LYS A 10 0.82 -9.10 -12.27
C LYS A 10 1.77 -9.96 -11.47
N PHE A 11 3.04 -10.00 -11.88
CA PHE A 11 4.05 -10.77 -11.19
C PHE A 11 4.25 -10.30 -9.75
N GLN A 12 4.42 -9.00 -9.55
CA GLN A 12 4.62 -8.43 -8.22
C GLN A 12 3.35 -8.53 -7.37
N ARG A 13 2.20 -8.36 -8.00
CA ARG A 13 0.91 -8.49 -7.31
C ARG A 13 0.75 -9.89 -6.74
N ILE A 14 1.08 -10.92 -7.52
CA ILE A 14 1.01 -12.30 -7.07
C ILE A 14 2.03 -12.57 -5.95
N ALA A 15 3.26 -12.14 -6.14
CA ALA A 15 4.33 -12.37 -5.16
C ALA A 15 4.03 -11.71 -3.82
N ASN A 16 3.64 -10.44 -3.85
CA ASN A 16 3.32 -9.70 -2.63
C ASN A 16 2.03 -10.21 -1.99
N GLY A 17 1.05 -10.56 -2.82
CA GLY A 17 -0.20 -11.14 -2.33
C GLY A 17 0.03 -12.45 -1.58
N ARG A 18 0.86 -13.33 -2.12
CA ARG A 18 1.22 -14.59 -1.45
C ARG A 18 1.90 -14.36 -0.10
N ALA A 19 2.82 -13.40 -0.05
CA ALA A 19 3.51 -13.07 1.19
C ALA A 19 2.52 -12.60 2.26
N LEU A 20 1.59 -11.73 1.88
CA LEU A 20 0.57 -11.23 2.80
C LEU A 20 -0.38 -12.33 3.26
N LEU A 21 -0.83 -13.19 2.35
CA LEU A 21 -1.68 -14.33 2.70
C LEU A 21 -0.97 -15.27 3.66
N LYS A 22 0.31 -15.54 3.40
CA LYS A 22 1.11 -16.41 4.27
C LYS A 22 1.26 -15.82 5.68
N ALA A 23 1.27 -14.50 5.78
CA ALA A 23 1.34 -13.81 7.06
C ALA A 23 -0.01 -13.75 7.80
N GLY A 24 -1.07 -14.27 7.20
CA GLY A 24 -2.37 -14.36 7.84
C GLY A 24 -3.38 -13.30 7.44
N TYR A 25 -3.08 -12.48 6.45
CA TYR A 25 -3.99 -11.44 5.98
C TYR A 25 -4.87 -11.92 4.83
N SER A 26 -6.05 -11.33 4.71
CA SER A 26 -6.86 -11.44 3.49
C SER A 26 -6.40 -10.36 2.52
N VAL A 27 -6.35 -10.67 1.22
CA VAL A 27 -5.82 -9.74 0.23
C VAL A 27 -6.83 -9.52 -0.88
N ILE A 28 -7.05 -8.25 -1.22
CA ILE A 28 -7.82 -7.84 -2.39
C ILE A 28 -6.85 -7.13 -3.33
N HIS A 29 -6.97 -7.35 -4.63
CA HIS A 29 -6.06 -6.81 -5.62
C HIS A 29 -6.74 -5.74 -6.47
N ALA A 30 -5.97 -4.71 -6.81
CA ALA A 30 -6.33 -3.72 -7.82
C ALA A 30 -5.15 -3.54 -8.77
N GLY A 31 -5.43 -3.46 -10.07
CA GLY A 31 -4.39 -3.35 -11.09
C GLY A 31 -4.03 -1.92 -11.48
N ASP A 32 -4.81 -0.94 -11.05
CA ASP A 32 -4.51 0.47 -11.31
C ASP A 32 -5.14 1.35 -10.21
N GLY A 33 -4.86 2.65 -10.29
CA GLY A 33 -5.29 3.60 -9.28
C GLY A 33 -6.81 3.78 -9.20
N ASP A 34 -7.47 3.84 -10.34
CA ASP A 34 -8.93 4.02 -10.37
C ASP A 34 -9.64 2.82 -9.75
N GLU A 35 -9.21 1.63 -10.11
CA GLU A 35 -9.74 0.41 -9.52
C GLU A 35 -9.46 0.38 -8.02
N GLY A 36 -8.24 0.78 -7.62
CA GLY A 36 -7.86 0.84 -6.21
C GLY A 36 -8.75 1.75 -5.40
N LEU A 37 -9.04 2.94 -5.90
CA LEU A 37 -9.94 3.89 -5.23
C LEU A 37 -11.35 3.32 -5.08
N ARG A 38 -11.87 2.72 -6.14
CA ARG A 38 -13.19 2.11 -6.13
C ARG A 38 -13.27 0.98 -5.11
N ILE A 39 -12.30 0.08 -5.13
CA ILE A 39 -12.28 -1.06 -4.24
C ILE A 39 -12.09 -0.64 -2.78
N ALA A 40 -11.28 0.39 -2.54
CA ALA A 40 -11.10 0.92 -1.19
C ALA A 40 -12.43 1.37 -0.58
N ARG A 41 -13.24 2.07 -1.35
CA ARG A 41 -14.57 2.52 -0.91
C ARG A 41 -15.54 1.37 -0.71
N GLU A 42 -15.51 0.39 -1.60
CA GLU A 42 -16.44 -0.76 -1.53
C GLU A 42 -16.09 -1.74 -0.43
N SER A 43 -14.80 -2.03 -0.26
CA SER A 43 -14.34 -3.11 0.61
C SER A 43 -13.91 -2.66 1.98
N MET A 44 -13.60 -1.38 2.15
CA MET A 44 -13.13 -0.82 3.41
C MET A 44 -12.01 -1.66 4.02
N PRO A 45 -10.86 -1.79 3.34
CA PRO A 45 -9.75 -2.58 3.86
C PRO A 45 -9.18 -1.98 5.15
N ASP A 46 -8.45 -2.79 5.89
CA ASP A 46 -7.77 -2.35 7.11
C ASP A 46 -6.49 -1.59 6.79
N LEU A 47 -5.89 -1.87 5.63
CA LEU A 47 -4.67 -1.23 5.19
C LEU A 47 -4.60 -1.28 3.66
N ILE A 48 -3.95 -0.28 3.07
CA ILE A 48 -3.71 -0.23 1.63
C ILE A 48 -2.20 -0.26 1.39
N LEU A 49 -1.75 -1.19 0.57
CA LEU A 49 -0.38 -1.27 0.11
C LEU A 49 -0.36 -0.75 -1.32
N LEU A 50 0.29 0.39 -1.54
CA LEU A 50 0.19 1.17 -2.76
C LEU A 50 1.52 1.28 -3.49
N ASP A 51 1.57 0.83 -4.74
CA ASP A 51 2.72 1.05 -5.61
C ASP A 51 2.67 2.48 -6.17
N MET A 52 3.80 3.17 -6.13
CA MET A 52 3.91 4.52 -6.70
C MET A 52 3.98 4.53 -8.21
N MET A 53 4.43 3.44 -8.82
CA MET A 53 4.62 3.33 -10.27
C MET A 53 3.39 2.68 -10.92
N LEU A 54 2.32 3.45 -11.01
CA LEU A 54 1.08 2.97 -11.63
C LEU A 54 0.85 3.62 -12.99
N PRO A 55 0.20 2.92 -13.93
CA PRO A 55 -0.24 3.54 -15.18
C PRO A 55 -1.40 4.49 -14.90
N LYS A 56 -1.83 5.27 -15.82
CA LYS A 56 -2.99 6.17 -15.75
C LYS A 56 -2.90 7.19 -14.61
N LEU A 57 -3.04 6.75 -13.36
CA LEU A 57 -3.05 7.61 -12.19
C LEU A 57 -1.84 7.26 -11.32
N SER A 58 -0.96 8.21 -11.06
CA SER A 58 0.24 7.94 -10.27
C SER A 58 -0.10 7.56 -8.84
N GLY A 59 0.82 6.84 -8.18
CA GLY A 59 0.62 6.48 -6.78
C GLY A 59 0.43 7.68 -5.87
N LEU A 60 1.12 8.79 -6.15
CA LEU A 60 0.94 10.02 -5.37
C LEU A 60 -0.48 10.57 -5.51
N ASP A 61 -1.03 10.55 -6.73
CA ASP A 61 -2.40 11.00 -6.97
C ASP A 61 -3.41 10.10 -6.27
N VAL A 62 -3.16 8.78 -6.26
CA VAL A 62 -4.00 7.83 -5.53
C VAL A 62 -3.95 8.11 -4.03
N LEU A 63 -2.76 8.33 -3.48
CA LEU A 63 -2.58 8.65 -2.07
C LEU A 63 -3.36 9.91 -1.69
N ARG A 64 -3.23 10.96 -2.49
CA ARG A 64 -3.95 12.21 -2.26
C ARG A 64 -5.46 12.01 -2.29
N ALA A 65 -5.95 11.25 -3.28
CA ALA A 65 -7.38 10.97 -3.41
C ALA A 65 -7.90 10.18 -2.20
N LEU A 66 -7.14 9.20 -1.73
CA LEU A 66 -7.51 8.42 -0.56
C LEU A 66 -7.59 9.30 0.69
N LYS A 67 -6.61 10.18 0.87
CA LYS A 67 -6.57 11.03 2.07
C LYS A 67 -7.55 12.19 2.03
N ALA A 68 -8.06 12.52 0.86
CA ALA A 68 -9.11 13.54 0.70
C ALA A 68 -10.52 12.96 0.84
N ASP A 69 -10.68 11.64 0.79
CA ASP A 69 -11.98 10.98 0.85
C ASP A 69 -12.34 10.64 2.30
N VAL A 70 -13.41 11.27 2.81
CA VAL A 70 -13.83 11.09 4.19
C VAL A 70 -14.17 9.64 4.55
N LEU A 71 -14.53 8.82 3.56
CA LEU A 71 -14.89 7.42 3.79
C LEU A 71 -13.68 6.55 4.06
N VAL A 72 -12.53 6.87 3.45
CA VAL A 72 -11.35 5.99 3.47
C VAL A 72 -10.09 6.67 3.99
N LYS A 73 -10.11 7.96 4.29
CA LYS A 73 -8.92 8.70 4.73
C LYS A 73 -8.28 8.13 5.99
N HIS A 74 -9.03 7.43 6.81
CA HIS A 74 -8.53 6.84 8.05
C HIS A 74 -7.73 5.55 7.82
N ILE A 75 -7.82 4.97 6.63
CA ILE A 75 -7.14 3.71 6.34
C ILE A 75 -5.64 3.98 6.13
N PRO A 76 -4.75 3.29 6.88
CA PRO A 76 -3.32 3.52 6.70
C PRO A 76 -2.85 3.03 5.32
N VAL A 77 -1.97 3.82 4.70
CA VAL A 77 -1.42 3.51 3.39
C VAL A 77 0.09 3.33 3.53
N VAL A 78 0.58 2.15 3.14
CA VAL A 78 2.00 1.86 3.04
C VAL A 78 2.38 1.96 1.57
N VAL A 79 3.38 2.78 1.27
CA VAL A 79 3.77 3.09 -0.10
C VAL A 79 5.01 2.31 -0.49
N LEU A 80 4.97 1.68 -1.68
CA LEU A 80 6.13 1.05 -2.31
C LEU A 80 6.64 1.97 -3.41
N SER A 81 7.88 2.40 -3.30
CA SER A 81 8.48 3.35 -4.23
C SER A 81 9.67 2.75 -4.96
N GLY A 82 9.89 3.15 -6.21
CA GLY A 82 11.06 2.74 -6.96
C GLY A 82 12.31 3.51 -6.56
N LEU A 83 13.46 3.03 -7.05
CA LEU A 83 14.75 3.69 -6.84
C LEU A 83 14.73 5.13 -7.38
N GLY A 84 15.38 6.01 -6.68
CA GLY A 84 15.52 7.40 -7.09
C GLY A 84 14.31 8.26 -6.79
N GLN A 85 13.29 7.70 -6.21
CA GLN A 85 12.09 8.44 -5.83
C GLN A 85 12.18 8.87 -4.38
N ALA A 86 13.23 9.58 -4.08
CA ALA A 86 13.56 9.97 -2.72
C ALA A 86 12.70 11.13 -2.23
N ASN A 87 11.40 10.93 -2.10
CA ASN A 87 10.50 11.92 -1.56
C ASN A 87 9.73 11.36 -0.36
N GLU A 88 10.46 10.64 0.48
CA GLU A 88 9.89 10.05 1.69
C GLU A 88 9.16 11.09 2.53
N ALA A 89 9.82 12.23 2.79
CA ALA A 89 9.22 13.29 3.58
C ALA A 89 7.93 13.81 2.94
N LYS A 90 7.92 13.94 1.60
CA LYS A 90 6.75 14.39 0.87
C LYS A 90 5.61 13.38 0.97
N LEU A 91 5.92 12.08 0.85
CA LEU A 91 4.92 11.03 0.94
C LEU A 91 4.30 10.96 2.33
N LEU A 92 5.13 11.05 3.36
CA LEU A 92 4.66 11.08 4.74
C LEU A 92 3.79 12.31 5.00
N LYS A 93 4.19 13.46 4.44
CA LYS A 93 3.43 14.69 4.55
C LYS A 93 2.08 14.59 3.85
N GLN A 94 1.99 13.82 2.77
CA GLN A 94 0.73 13.57 2.07
C GLN A 94 -0.14 12.51 2.75
N GLY A 95 0.32 11.95 3.84
CA GLY A 95 -0.48 11.06 4.66
C GLY A 95 -0.12 9.58 4.61
N ALA A 96 1.00 9.20 3.96
CA ALA A 96 1.45 7.81 3.99
C ALA A 96 1.85 7.42 5.41
N ALA A 97 1.44 6.22 5.84
CA ALA A 97 1.80 5.70 7.15
C ALA A 97 3.24 5.18 7.18
N ALA A 98 3.71 4.66 6.04
CA ALA A 98 5.06 4.15 5.90
C ALA A 98 5.43 4.13 4.43
N PHE A 99 6.71 3.96 4.17
CA PHE A 99 7.27 4.02 2.83
C PHE A 99 8.40 2.99 2.73
N LEU A 100 8.43 2.26 1.63
CA LEU A 100 9.46 1.26 1.35
C LEU A 100 10.01 1.47 -0.06
N VAL A 101 11.32 1.30 -0.21
CA VAL A 101 11.96 1.37 -1.51
C VAL A 101 11.97 -0.01 -2.14
N LYS A 102 11.40 -0.14 -3.34
CA LYS A 102 11.30 -1.42 -4.05
C LYS A 102 12.62 -2.14 -4.26
N SER A 103 13.70 -1.40 -4.47
CA SER A 103 15.01 -2.01 -4.65
C SER A 103 15.46 -2.80 -3.42
N GLU A 104 15.02 -2.39 -2.25
CA GLU A 104 15.30 -3.10 -1.00
C GLU A 104 14.38 -4.29 -0.84
N THR A 105 13.22 -4.28 -1.50
CA THR A 105 12.21 -5.34 -1.39
C THR A 105 12.20 -6.28 -2.58
N SER A 106 13.01 -6.03 -3.61
CA SER A 106 13.03 -6.84 -4.83
C SER A 106 13.93 -8.07 -4.74
N LEU A 107 14.74 -8.17 -3.71
CA LEU A 107 15.57 -9.33 -3.48
C LEU A 107 14.72 -10.45 -2.89
N GLU A 108 15.18 -11.66 -3.06
CA GLU A 108 14.43 -12.89 -2.82
C GLU A 108 13.75 -13.02 -1.46
N ASN A 109 14.21 -12.30 -0.45
CA ASN A 109 13.72 -12.44 0.91
C ASN A 109 13.01 -11.21 1.46
N ASP A 110 12.72 -10.24 0.61
CA ASP A 110 12.33 -8.93 1.11
C ASP A 110 10.86 -8.72 1.34
N SER A 111 10.05 -9.75 1.12
CA SER A 111 8.67 -9.71 1.58
C SER A 111 8.60 -9.51 3.09
N SER A 112 9.66 -9.84 3.83
CA SER A 112 9.70 -9.60 5.26
C SER A 112 9.64 -8.11 5.62
N LEU A 113 10.23 -7.23 4.80
CA LEU A 113 10.17 -5.78 5.02
C LEU A 113 8.74 -5.27 4.81
N ILE A 114 8.08 -5.78 3.78
CA ILE A 114 6.68 -5.43 3.51
C ILE A 114 5.81 -5.85 4.69
N ILE A 115 5.97 -7.08 5.16
CA ILE A 115 5.18 -7.60 6.28
C ILE A 115 5.42 -6.79 7.55
N ARG A 116 6.67 -6.44 7.86
CA ARG A 116 6.99 -5.59 9.02
C ARG A 116 6.33 -4.22 8.94
N SER A 117 6.37 -3.60 7.77
CA SER A 117 5.75 -2.29 7.57
C SER A 117 4.25 -2.35 7.71
N VAL A 118 3.63 -3.40 7.18
CA VAL A 118 2.20 -3.63 7.31
C VAL A 118 1.83 -3.81 8.79
N GLN A 119 2.56 -4.66 9.49
CA GLN A 119 2.33 -4.91 10.92
C GLN A 119 2.48 -3.64 11.74
N GLY A 120 3.52 -2.85 11.46
CA GLY A 120 3.76 -1.60 12.16
C GLY A 120 2.66 -0.57 11.93
N ALA A 121 2.19 -0.45 10.70
CA ALA A 121 1.12 0.48 10.35
C ALA A 121 -0.21 0.08 11.00
N LEU A 122 -0.52 -1.20 11.01
CA LEU A 122 -1.72 -1.72 11.66
C LEU A 122 -1.67 -1.54 13.18
N ALA A 123 -0.52 -1.81 13.78
CA ALA A 123 -0.33 -1.61 15.22
C ALA A 123 -0.47 -0.14 15.61
N GLY A 124 0.07 0.77 14.80
CA GLY A 124 -0.08 2.21 15.01
C GLY A 124 -1.54 2.65 14.97
N THR A 125 -2.31 2.08 14.05
CA THR A 125 -3.74 2.37 13.93
C THR A 125 -4.50 1.87 15.16
N GLU A 126 -4.19 0.66 15.62
CA GLU A 126 -4.81 0.09 16.83
C GLU A 126 -4.48 0.91 18.07
N ALA A 127 -3.25 1.40 18.16
CA ALA A 127 -2.80 2.19 19.31
C ALA A 127 -3.52 3.54 19.43
N ARG A 128 -4.17 3.99 18.38
CA ARG A 128 -4.92 5.26 18.38
C ARG A 128 -6.36 5.11 18.86
N ILE A 129 -6.81 3.90 19.00
CA ILE A 129 -8.13 3.60 19.50
C ILE A 129 -8.11 3.67 21.04
#